data_62abc1b92f0a4fe43dde7f5451d48ede
#
_entry.id   62abc1b92f0a4fe43dde7f5451d48ede
#
_cell.length_a   1.000
_cell.length_b   1.000
_cell.length_c   1.000
_cell.angle_alpha   90.00
_cell.angle_beta   90.00
_cell.angle_gamma   90.00
#
_symmetry.space_group_name_H-M   'P 1'
#
loop_
_entity.id
_entity.type
_entity.pdbx_description
1 polymer ?
#
loop_
_entity_poly.entity_id
_entity_poly.type
_entity_poly.pdbx_seq_one_letter_code
_entity_poly.pdbx_strand_id
1 'polypeptide(L)'
;TLKIALDAYKEAVEDESGEELKEEIRSEFHYVIEPELTYTSFAQAANDNSFNREQLQKAFNNIEQSDEIFADLFADIDLYSNRLGTGDQKQSDTVASLIKEIDKADLLNTDAEILGNAYEFLIGQFASETGKKAGEFYTPQPVSKILTKIAINGQEDKRGLSIYDPCMGSGSL
;
A
#
# COMPACT_ATOMS: atom_id res chain seq x y z
N THR A 1 -12.26 8.71 -9.87
CA THR A 1 -11.18 8.05 -9.10
C THR A 1 -11.55 6.60 -8.83
N LEU A 2 -10.57 5.73 -8.61
CA LEU A 2 -10.76 4.30 -8.31
C LEU A 2 -11.80 4.06 -7.18
N LYS A 3 -11.78 4.85 -6.11
CA LYS A 3 -12.75 4.73 -5.02
C LYS A 3 -14.19 4.88 -5.52
N ILE A 4 -14.48 5.90 -6.34
CA ILE A 4 -15.83 6.11 -6.89
C ILE A 4 -16.25 4.94 -7.78
N ALA A 5 -15.32 4.42 -8.59
CA ALA A 5 -15.59 3.29 -9.46
C ALA A 5 -15.86 2.00 -8.66
N LEU A 6 -15.10 1.75 -7.59
CA LEU A 6 -15.32 0.60 -6.71
C LEU A 6 -16.61 0.74 -5.87
N ASP A 7 -16.97 1.94 -5.45
CA ASP A 7 -18.25 2.17 -4.74
C ASP A 7 -19.44 1.92 -5.69
N ALA A 8 -19.37 2.38 -6.95
CA ALA A 8 -20.39 2.11 -7.96
C ALA A 8 -20.47 0.60 -8.30
N TYR A 9 -19.33 -0.08 -8.43
CA TYR A 9 -19.27 -1.53 -8.63
C TYR A 9 -19.91 -2.30 -7.47
N LYS A 10 -19.63 -1.89 -6.24
CA LYS A 10 -20.22 -2.51 -5.05
C LYS A 10 -21.75 -2.45 -5.03
N GLU A 11 -22.33 -1.35 -5.54
CA GLU A 11 -23.78 -1.19 -5.62
C GLU A 11 -24.40 -2.01 -6.75
N ALA A 12 -23.65 -2.25 -7.84
CA ALA A 12 -24.11 -2.88 -9.05
C ALA A 12 -23.68 -4.36 -9.21
N VAL A 13 -22.95 -4.92 -8.24
CA VAL A 13 -22.27 -6.22 -8.35
C VAL A 13 -23.22 -7.40 -8.63
N GLU A 14 -24.49 -7.28 -8.29
CA GLU A 14 -25.50 -8.35 -8.42
C GLU A 14 -26.28 -8.28 -9.76
N ASP A 15 -25.99 -7.32 -10.64
CA ASP A 15 -26.68 -7.16 -11.92
C ASP A 15 -25.72 -7.10 -13.13
N GLU A 16 -26.29 -7.03 -14.37
CA GLU A 16 -25.50 -6.96 -15.60
C GLU A 16 -24.59 -5.71 -15.66
N SER A 17 -24.99 -4.61 -15.03
CA SER A 17 -24.17 -3.39 -14.97
C SER A 17 -22.91 -3.56 -14.10
N GLY A 18 -22.91 -4.48 -13.16
CA GLY A 18 -21.74 -4.84 -12.37
C GLY A 18 -20.60 -5.42 -13.19
N GLU A 19 -20.89 -6.30 -14.15
CA GLU A 19 -19.86 -6.88 -15.03
C GLU A 19 -19.27 -5.83 -15.98
N GLU A 20 -20.09 -4.91 -16.52
CA GLU A 20 -19.62 -3.80 -17.34
C GLU A 20 -18.68 -2.88 -16.55
N LEU A 21 -19.06 -2.49 -15.33
CA LEU A 21 -18.24 -1.68 -14.45
C LEU A 21 -16.93 -2.38 -14.04
N LYS A 22 -16.97 -3.67 -13.83
CA LYS A 22 -15.80 -4.49 -13.51
C LYS A 22 -14.77 -4.45 -14.64
N GLU A 23 -15.21 -4.61 -15.89
CA GLU A 23 -14.33 -4.53 -17.06
C GLU A 23 -13.78 -3.11 -17.27
N GLU A 24 -14.58 -2.06 -17.03
CA GLU A 24 -14.13 -0.68 -17.09
C GLU A 24 -13.05 -0.38 -16.04
N ILE A 25 -13.26 -0.79 -14.79
CA ILE A 25 -12.31 -0.65 -13.70
C ILE A 25 -11.01 -1.40 -14.03
N ARG A 26 -11.12 -2.64 -14.55
CA ARG A 26 -9.95 -3.43 -14.94
C ARG A 26 -9.16 -2.77 -16.06
N SER A 27 -9.85 -2.19 -17.05
CA SER A 27 -9.20 -1.49 -18.17
C SER A 27 -8.47 -0.22 -17.75
N GLU A 28 -9.01 0.52 -16.76
CA GLU A 28 -8.44 1.79 -16.31
C GLU A 28 -7.35 1.61 -15.23
N PHE A 29 -7.57 0.68 -14.30
CA PHE A 29 -6.72 0.52 -13.10
C PHE A 29 -5.92 -0.78 -13.08
N HIS A 30 -6.06 -1.66 -14.06
CA HIS A 30 -5.41 -2.96 -14.18
C HIS A 30 -5.83 -4.01 -13.14
N TYR A 31 -6.67 -3.65 -12.18
CA TYR A 31 -7.23 -4.60 -11.22
C TYR A 31 -8.62 -4.20 -10.76
N VAL A 32 -9.35 -5.19 -10.26
CA VAL A 32 -10.63 -4.99 -9.58
C VAL A 32 -10.63 -5.78 -8.29
N ILE A 33 -11.13 -5.18 -7.22
CA ILE A 33 -11.23 -5.81 -5.91
C ILE A 33 -12.71 -6.08 -5.63
N GLU A 34 -13.05 -7.33 -5.30
CA GLU A 34 -14.40 -7.67 -4.89
C GLU A 34 -14.78 -6.90 -3.62
N PRO A 35 -16.06 -6.50 -3.44
CA PRO A 35 -16.49 -5.62 -2.35
C PRO A 35 -16.12 -6.11 -0.94
N GLU A 36 -16.16 -7.42 -0.72
CA GLU A 36 -15.80 -8.05 0.55
C GLU A 36 -14.28 -8.11 0.80
N LEU A 37 -13.46 -7.90 -0.24
CA LEU A 37 -12.00 -7.93 -0.17
C LEU A 37 -11.38 -6.52 -0.11
N THR A 38 -12.20 -5.48 0.07
CA THR A 38 -11.70 -4.12 0.20
C THR A 38 -11.15 -3.85 1.60
N TYR A 39 -10.21 -2.87 1.70
CA TYR A 39 -9.67 -2.45 3.00
C TYR A 39 -10.78 -2.04 3.99
N THR A 40 -11.81 -1.33 3.52
CA THR A 40 -12.96 -0.92 4.35
C THR A 40 -13.69 -2.12 4.94
N SER A 41 -13.88 -3.19 4.15
CA SER A 41 -14.50 -4.43 4.61
C SER A 41 -13.63 -5.12 5.67
N PHE A 42 -12.31 -5.13 5.50
CA PHE A 42 -11.39 -5.69 6.50
C PHE A 42 -11.35 -4.86 7.78
N ALA A 43 -11.36 -3.53 7.69
CA ALA A 43 -11.41 -2.65 8.86
C ALA A 43 -12.71 -2.87 9.66
N GLN A 44 -13.85 -2.98 8.96
CA GLN A 44 -15.13 -3.31 9.60
C GLN A 44 -15.09 -4.69 10.26
N ALA A 45 -14.66 -5.72 9.54
CA ALA A 45 -14.56 -7.09 10.09
C ALA A 45 -13.61 -7.16 11.30
N ALA A 46 -12.50 -6.42 11.27
CA ALA A 46 -11.60 -6.32 12.41
C ALA A 46 -12.30 -5.68 13.62
N ASN A 47 -13.02 -4.58 13.44
CA ASN A 47 -13.76 -3.90 14.51
C ASN A 47 -14.86 -4.78 15.09
N ASP A 48 -15.55 -5.56 14.27
CA ASP A 48 -16.61 -6.49 14.65
C ASP A 48 -16.07 -7.82 15.21
N ASN A 49 -14.74 -8.00 15.29
CA ASN A 49 -14.06 -9.24 15.69
C ASN A 49 -14.44 -10.48 14.83
N SER A 50 -14.76 -10.24 13.55
CA SER A 50 -15.10 -11.27 12.56
C SER A 50 -14.02 -11.43 11.47
N PHE A 51 -12.90 -10.72 11.60
CA PHE A 51 -11.80 -10.77 10.63
C PHE A 51 -11.18 -12.16 10.53
N ASN A 52 -10.97 -12.59 9.28
CA ASN A 52 -10.24 -13.81 8.97
C ASN A 52 -9.09 -13.50 8.00
N ARG A 53 -7.86 -13.88 8.37
CA ARG A 53 -6.66 -13.70 7.52
C ARG A 53 -6.76 -14.38 6.15
N GLU A 54 -7.57 -15.44 6.01
CA GLU A 54 -7.79 -16.13 4.73
C GLU A 54 -8.46 -15.21 3.70
N GLN A 55 -9.34 -14.31 4.14
CA GLN A 55 -9.94 -13.31 3.26
C GLN A 55 -8.90 -12.29 2.78
N LEU A 56 -7.98 -11.88 3.65
CA LEU A 56 -6.87 -11.02 3.26
C LEU A 56 -5.94 -11.72 2.27
N GLN A 57 -5.65 -13.02 2.46
CA GLN A 57 -4.89 -13.80 1.50
C GLN A 57 -5.60 -13.89 0.14
N LYS A 58 -6.93 -14.03 0.13
CA LYS A 58 -7.71 -13.99 -1.12
C LYS A 58 -7.59 -12.64 -1.82
N ALA A 59 -7.61 -11.54 -1.07
CA ALA A 59 -7.41 -10.20 -1.64
C ALA A 59 -6.02 -10.06 -2.28
N PHE A 60 -4.97 -10.53 -1.63
CA PHE A 60 -3.61 -10.53 -2.19
C PHE A 60 -3.56 -11.34 -3.50
N ASN A 61 -4.07 -12.56 -3.48
CA ASN A 61 -4.11 -13.40 -4.67
C ASN A 61 -4.95 -12.78 -5.80
N ASN A 62 -6.08 -12.13 -5.46
CA ASN A 62 -6.92 -11.46 -6.44
C ASN A 62 -6.19 -10.31 -7.15
N ILE A 63 -5.42 -9.51 -6.40
CA ILE A 63 -4.61 -8.43 -6.97
C ILE A 63 -3.49 -9.00 -7.84
N GLU A 64 -2.70 -9.96 -7.34
CA GLU A 64 -1.58 -10.55 -8.09
C GLU A 64 -2.01 -11.24 -9.38
N GLN A 65 -3.21 -11.83 -9.41
CA GLN A 65 -3.76 -12.51 -10.59
C GLN A 65 -4.46 -11.58 -11.57
N SER A 66 -4.68 -10.32 -11.21
CA SER A 66 -5.44 -9.38 -12.05
C SER A 66 -4.63 -8.84 -13.24
N ASP A 67 -3.31 -8.68 -13.09
CA ASP A 67 -2.39 -8.22 -14.14
C ASP A 67 -0.96 -8.68 -13.83
N GLU A 68 -0.15 -8.94 -14.86
CA GLU A 68 1.26 -9.35 -14.73
C GLU A 68 2.12 -8.32 -13.97
N ILE A 69 1.74 -7.05 -14.00
CA ILE A 69 2.46 -5.98 -13.26
C ILE A 69 2.40 -6.16 -11.73
N PHE A 70 1.43 -6.93 -11.24
CA PHE A 70 1.25 -7.21 -9.82
C PHE A 70 1.77 -8.59 -9.40
N ALA A 71 2.39 -9.33 -10.31
CA ALA A 71 2.94 -10.64 -10.00
C ALA A 71 3.96 -10.53 -8.85
N ASP A 72 3.85 -11.44 -7.88
CA ASP A 72 4.70 -11.50 -6.69
C ASP A 72 4.71 -10.25 -5.78
N LEU A 73 3.73 -9.35 -5.92
CA LEU A 73 3.63 -8.12 -5.13
C LEU A 73 3.61 -8.39 -3.61
N PHE A 74 2.97 -9.47 -3.20
CA PHE A 74 2.82 -9.88 -1.80
C PHE A 74 3.65 -11.10 -1.43
N ALA A 75 4.63 -11.53 -2.26
CA ALA A 75 5.41 -12.74 -2.06
C ALA A 75 6.17 -12.78 -0.72
N ASP A 76 6.59 -11.61 -0.21
CA ASP A 76 7.31 -11.49 1.07
C ASP A 76 6.37 -11.42 2.30
N ILE A 77 5.04 -11.43 2.10
CA ILE A 77 4.05 -11.33 3.17
C ILE A 77 3.51 -12.72 3.53
N ASP A 78 3.98 -13.28 4.64
CA ASP A 78 3.50 -14.57 5.17
C ASP A 78 2.49 -14.36 6.30
N LEU A 79 1.19 -14.41 5.96
CA LEU A 79 0.07 -14.30 6.91
C LEU A 79 -0.07 -15.53 7.83
N TYR A 80 0.68 -16.60 7.55
CA TYR A 80 0.69 -17.85 8.32
C TYR A 80 1.94 -18.00 9.20
N SER A 81 2.78 -16.97 9.23
CA SER A 81 4.02 -16.96 9.99
C SER A 81 3.77 -17.11 11.49
N ASN A 82 4.56 -17.98 12.14
CA ASN A 82 4.56 -18.12 13.60
C ASN A 82 4.97 -16.82 14.34
N ARG A 83 5.54 -15.83 13.64
CA ARG A 83 5.82 -14.50 14.19
C ARG A 83 4.55 -13.73 14.54
N LEU A 84 3.44 -14.01 13.86
CA LEU A 84 2.11 -13.43 14.14
C LEU A 84 1.43 -14.10 15.34
N GLY A 85 1.96 -15.23 15.80
CA GLY A 85 1.40 -16.03 16.89
C GLY A 85 1.23 -17.49 16.51
N THR A 86 0.89 -18.31 17.49
CA THR A 86 0.70 -19.74 17.28
C THR A 86 -0.79 -20.06 17.10
N GLY A 87 -1.14 -20.65 15.97
CA GLY A 87 -2.50 -21.05 15.62
C GLY A 87 -3.29 -19.96 14.90
N ASP A 88 -4.29 -20.41 14.14
CA ASP A 88 -5.05 -19.60 13.17
C ASP A 88 -5.75 -18.39 13.81
N GLN A 89 -6.39 -18.60 14.95
CA GLN A 89 -7.07 -17.52 15.65
C GLN A 89 -6.10 -16.42 16.09
N LYS A 90 -4.97 -16.80 16.70
CA LYS A 90 -3.99 -15.84 17.19
C LYS A 90 -3.36 -15.02 16.05
N GLN A 91 -3.09 -15.65 14.93
CA GLN A 91 -2.56 -14.98 13.74
C GLN A 91 -3.59 -14.01 13.16
N SER A 92 -4.86 -14.42 13.05
CA SER A 92 -5.95 -13.53 12.61
C SER A 92 -6.14 -12.35 13.57
N ASP A 93 -6.12 -12.57 14.89
CA ASP A 93 -6.25 -11.51 15.91
C ASP A 93 -5.09 -10.49 15.83
N THR A 94 -3.87 -10.98 15.56
CA THR A 94 -2.70 -10.09 15.41
C THR A 94 -2.83 -9.20 14.18
N VAL A 95 -3.23 -9.77 13.03
CA VAL A 95 -3.47 -9.01 11.81
C VAL A 95 -4.65 -8.06 11.98
N ALA A 96 -5.76 -8.50 12.59
CA ALA A 96 -6.91 -7.64 12.88
C ALA A 96 -6.53 -6.45 13.77
N SER A 97 -5.66 -6.67 14.77
CA SER A 97 -5.16 -5.59 15.63
C SER A 97 -4.34 -4.57 14.85
N LEU A 98 -3.50 -5.02 13.91
CA LEU A 98 -2.74 -4.14 13.02
C LEU A 98 -3.68 -3.32 12.14
N ILE A 99 -4.69 -3.95 11.53
CA ILE A 99 -5.71 -3.26 10.71
C ILE A 99 -6.42 -2.18 11.53
N LYS A 100 -6.82 -2.48 12.78
CA LYS A 100 -7.46 -1.50 13.68
C LYS A 100 -6.57 -0.29 13.97
N GLU A 101 -5.26 -0.50 14.17
CA GLU A 101 -4.33 0.60 14.40
C GLU A 101 -4.12 1.46 13.16
N ILE A 102 -4.02 0.84 11.97
CA ILE A 102 -3.92 1.55 10.69
C ILE A 102 -5.20 2.35 10.40
N ASP A 103 -6.37 1.79 10.70
CA ASP A 103 -7.67 2.43 10.48
C ASP A 103 -7.83 3.73 11.30
N LYS A 104 -7.26 3.78 12.50
CA LYS A 104 -7.23 5.00 13.32
C LYS A 104 -6.45 6.16 12.68
N ALA A 105 -5.52 5.86 11.79
CA ALA A 105 -4.70 6.87 11.13
C ALA A 105 -5.40 7.58 9.96
N ASP A 106 -6.62 7.17 9.59
CA ASP A 106 -7.44 7.73 8.49
C ASP A 106 -6.64 7.95 7.19
N LEU A 107 -5.88 6.93 6.78
CA LEU A 107 -4.98 7.02 5.62
C LEU A 107 -5.73 7.31 4.31
N LEU A 108 -7.02 6.99 4.22
CA LEU A 108 -7.84 7.23 3.03
C LEU A 108 -8.12 8.72 2.77
N ASN A 109 -8.11 9.54 3.83
CA ASN A 109 -8.33 10.98 3.76
C ASN A 109 -7.02 11.78 3.99
N THR A 110 -5.89 11.08 4.08
CA THR A 110 -4.59 11.67 4.37
C THR A 110 -3.94 12.18 3.08
N ASP A 111 -3.26 13.32 3.16
CA ASP A 111 -2.50 13.91 2.04
C ASP A 111 -1.38 12.96 1.59
N ALA A 112 -1.14 12.90 0.28
CA ALA A 112 -0.09 12.07 -0.32
C ALA A 112 1.31 12.40 0.23
N GLU A 113 1.58 13.66 0.58
CA GLU A 113 2.84 14.07 1.21
C GLU A 113 3.02 13.43 2.60
N ILE A 114 1.95 13.38 3.39
CA ILE A 114 1.98 12.74 4.72
C ILE A 114 2.20 11.23 4.60
N LEU A 115 1.55 10.58 3.62
CA LEU A 115 1.79 9.15 3.33
C LEU A 115 3.23 8.89 2.90
N GLY A 116 3.80 9.74 2.05
CA GLY A 116 5.20 9.69 1.65
C GLY A 116 6.14 9.79 2.85
N ASN A 117 5.92 10.75 3.73
CA ASN A 117 6.70 10.94 4.96
C ASN A 117 6.59 9.74 5.91
N ALA A 118 5.39 9.15 6.05
CA ALA A 118 5.18 7.95 6.87
C ALA A 118 5.92 6.74 6.28
N TYR A 119 5.89 6.57 4.97
CA TYR A 119 6.63 5.51 4.27
C TYR A 119 8.14 5.65 4.47
N GLU A 120 8.70 6.84 4.30
CA GLU A 120 10.12 7.10 4.54
C GLU A 120 10.52 6.85 5.99
N PHE A 121 9.67 7.23 6.95
CA PHE A 121 9.89 6.95 8.36
C PHE A 121 9.95 5.44 8.63
N LEU A 122 9.03 4.67 8.10
CA LEU A 122 9.00 3.20 8.24
C LEU A 122 10.24 2.55 7.63
N ILE A 123 10.64 2.94 6.41
CA ILE A 123 11.87 2.45 5.80
C ILE A 123 13.08 2.75 6.69
N GLY A 124 13.18 3.97 7.24
CA GLY A 124 14.24 4.35 8.15
C GLY A 124 14.28 3.49 9.42
N GLN A 125 13.12 3.13 10.00
CA GLN A 125 13.02 2.23 11.13
C GLN A 125 13.46 0.81 10.77
N PHE A 126 12.95 0.25 9.69
CA PHE A 126 13.32 -1.09 9.22
C PHE A 126 14.79 -1.19 8.84
N ALA A 127 15.37 -0.12 8.25
CA ALA A 127 16.80 -0.06 7.96
C ALA A 127 17.66 -0.20 9.22
N SER A 128 17.23 0.38 10.34
CA SER A 128 17.93 0.28 11.61
C SER A 128 17.82 -1.09 12.28
N GLU A 129 16.69 -1.80 12.08
CA GLU A 129 16.43 -3.09 12.70
C GLU A 129 17.01 -4.29 11.93
N THR A 130 17.00 -4.23 10.60
CA THR A 130 17.38 -5.36 9.73
C THR A 130 18.85 -5.34 9.31
N GLY A 131 19.61 -4.31 9.68
CA GLY A 131 21.02 -4.18 9.32
C GLY A 131 21.22 -3.88 7.82
N LYS A 132 22.34 -4.29 7.25
CA LYS A 132 22.89 -3.83 5.97
C LYS A 132 21.97 -3.82 4.74
N LYS A 133 20.89 -4.61 4.70
CA LYS A 133 20.07 -4.74 3.49
C LYS A 133 19.10 -3.57 3.28
N ALA A 134 18.57 -2.96 4.32
CA ALA A 134 17.61 -1.87 4.16
C ALA A 134 18.31 -0.52 3.88
N GLY A 135 19.58 -0.35 4.28
CA GLY A 135 20.38 0.83 3.96
C GLY A 135 20.78 0.96 2.49
N GLU A 136 20.62 -0.10 1.70
CA GLU A 136 20.97 -0.08 0.26
C GLU A 136 19.93 0.68 -0.58
N PHE A 137 18.72 0.91 -0.06
CA PHE A 137 17.61 1.50 -0.82
C PHE A 137 17.12 2.83 -0.24
N TYR A 138 17.71 3.34 0.81
CA TYR A 138 17.24 4.53 1.50
C TYR A 138 18.35 5.56 1.71
N THR A 139 18.12 6.77 1.22
CA THR A 139 18.96 7.93 1.53
C THR A 139 18.36 8.72 2.68
N PRO A 140 19.08 8.91 3.81
CA PRO A 140 18.56 9.69 4.94
C PRO A 140 18.14 11.10 4.53
N GLN A 141 16.96 11.55 4.98
CA GLN A 141 16.38 12.85 4.66
C GLN A 141 17.34 14.05 4.78
N PRO A 142 18.20 14.16 5.82
CA PRO A 142 19.16 15.26 5.88
C PRO A 142 20.15 15.28 4.71
N VAL A 143 20.56 14.08 4.23
CA VAL A 143 21.49 13.95 3.11
C VAL A 143 20.78 14.31 1.81
N SER A 144 19.58 13.79 1.58
CA SER A 144 18.73 14.13 0.43
C SER A 144 18.52 15.65 0.33
N LYS A 145 18.18 16.33 1.41
CA LYS A 145 18.01 17.79 1.46
C LYS A 145 19.28 18.56 1.09
N ILE A 146 20.46 18.07 1.50
CA ILE A 146 21.74 18.69 1.15
C ILE A 146 22.02 18.51 -0.35
N LEU A 147 21.85 17.29 -0.87
CA LEU A 147 22.06 16.99 -2.28
C LEU A 147 21.13 17.81 -3.18
N THR A 148 19.84 17.86 -2.83
CA THR A 148 18.86 18.67 -3.55
C THR A 148 19.27 20.15 -3.57
N LYS A 149 19.63 20.74 -2.42
CA LYS A 149 20.08 22.14 -2.36
C LYS A 149 21.32 22.41 -3.20
N ILE A 150 22.26 21.46 -3.26
CA ILE A 150 23.43 21.58 -4.13
C ILE A 150 23.01 21.52 -5.61
N ALA A 151 22.14 20.58 -5.97
CA ALA A 151 21.70 20.36 -7.34
C ALA A 151 20.93 21.56 -7.91
N ILE A 152 20.07 22.21 -7.11
CA ILE A 152 19.27 23.37 -7.53
C ILE A 152 19.94 24.72 -7.27
N ASN A 153 21.15 24.76 -6.75
CA ASN A 153 21.83 26.00 -6.40
C ASN A 153 21.86 26.99 -7.56
N GLY A 154 21.34 28.20 -7.33
CA GLY A 154 21.17 29.23 -8.35
C GLY A 154 19.99 29.00 -9.33
N GLN A 155 19.12 28.05 -9.04
CA GLN A 155 17.92 27.71 -9.81
C GLN A 155 16.65 27.65 -8.96
N GLU A 156 16.71 28.12 -7.73
CA GLU A 156 15.66 27.97 -6.71
C GLU A 156 14.31 28.59 -7.15
N ASP A 157 14.37 29.66 -7.96
CA ASP A 157 13.18 30.34 -8.47
C ASP A 157 12.64 29.77 -9.79
N LYS A 158 13.33 28.82 -10.38
CA LYS A 158 12.90 28.22 -11.66
C LYS A 158 11.79 27.20 -11.43
N ARG A 159 10.77 27.26 -12.30
CA ARG A 159 9.68 26.26 -12.35
C ARG A 159 9.90 25.30 -13.52
N GLY A 160 9.37 24.08 -13.38
CA GLY A 160 9.42 23.07 -14.46
C GLY A 160 10.80 22.51 -14.72
N LEU A 161 11.64 22.42 -13.69
CA LEU A 161 12.94 21.73 -13.80
C LEU A 161 12.73 20.24 -14.11
N SER A 162 13.52 19.72 -15.05
CA SER A 162 13.62 18.27 -15.25
C SER A 162 14.63 17.70 -14.26
N ILE A 163 14.24 16.63 -13.59
CA ILE A 163 15.06 15.94 -12.59
C ILE A 163 15.40 14.55 -13.13
N TYR A 164 16.65 14.16 -13.02
CA TYR A 164 17.12 12.83 -13.37
C TYR A 164 18.01 12.28 -12.25
N ASP A 165 17.61 11.17 -11.66
CA ASP A 165 18.39 10.42 -10.70
C ASP A 165 18.86 9.10 -11.34
N PRO A 166 20.17 8.96 -11.68
CA PRO A 166 20.71 7.75 -12.32
C PRO A 166 20.77 6.55 -11.37
N CYS A 167 20.56 6.76 -10.06
CA CYS A 167 20.65 5.74 -9.01
C CYS A 167 19.37 5.68 -8.18
N MET A 168 18.22 6.01 -8.76
CA MET A 168 16.95 6.03 -8.07
C MET A 168 16.62 4.66 -7.49
N GLY A 169 16.52 4.61 -6.15
CA GLY A 169 16.01 3.48 -5.42
C GLY A 169 14.54 3.70 -5.07
N SER A 170 14.28 4.12 -3.82
CA SER A 170 12.92 4.43 -3.33
C SER A 170 12.38 5.80 -3.80
N GLY A 171 13.19 6.60 -4.48
CA GLY A 171 12.83 7.97 -4.86
C GLY A 171 12.94 8.98 -3.72
N SER A 172 13.81 8.72 -2.74
CA SER A 172 14.00 9.59 -1.56
C SER A 172 14.88 10.82 -1.82
N LEU A 173 15.45 10.96 -3.01
CA LEU A 173 16.25 12.10 -3.44
C LEU A 173 15.41 13.20 -4.05
#